data_3d5ad35e02d88479cca67b59f9eee7ba
#
_entry.id   3d5ad35e02d88479cca67b59f9eee7ba
#
_cell.length_a   1.000
_cell.length_b   1.000
_cell.length_c   1.000
_cell.angle_alpha   90.00
_cell.angle_beta   90.00
_cell.angle_gamma   90.00
#
_symmetry.space_group_name_H-M   'P 1'
#
loop_
_entity.id
_entity.type
_entity.pdbx_description
1 polymer ?
#
loop_
_entity_poly.entity_id
_entity_poly.type
_entity_poly.pdbx_seq_one_letter_code
_entity_poly.pdbx_strand_id
1 'polypeptide(L)'
;MDDAVKAYMERHGLERFAPQAVLFDMDGVLFDSMPNHAYSWHRSMSENGLDMKEEDAYCYEGMRGVETIRQLAREQWHRELTDAEAQQLYQVKCDYFSACPPARIMPGVVALMTWLQEQGMTIGVVTGSGQHSLLDALEDTFRGLVDKRYIVTAFDVVRGKPSPEPYLAGLKKVGVDASKAIVVENAPLGVQSAKAADIFTIAVNTGPLPDNALKEAGADIVVKDMAEALAMIKRSKN
;
A
#
# COMPACT_ATOMS: atom_id res chain seq x y z
N MET A 1 -4.16 -26.89 2.75
CA MET A 1 -3.55 -25.62 3.20
C MET A 1 -2.54 -25.21 2.14
N ASP A 2 -2.49 -23.93 1.79
CA ASP A 2 -1.53 -23.40 0.80
C ASP A 2 -0.09 -23.54 1.30
N ASP A 3 0.86 -23.82 0.41
CA ASP A 3 2.25 -24.07 0.81
C ASP A 3 2.92 -22.81 1.37
N ALA A 4 2.50 -21.61 0.91
CA ALA A 4 2.97 -20.35 1.48
C ALA A 4 2.48 -20.15 2.92
N VAL A 5 1.25 -20.53 3.23
CA VAL A 5 0.71 -20.50 4.60
C VAL A 5 1.46 -21.48 5.50
N LYS A 6 1.75 -22.69 5.02
CA LYS A 6 2.57 -23.67 5.77
C LYS A 6 3.96 -23.14 6.07
N ALA A 7 4.64 -22.59 5.05
CA ALA A 7 5.97 -22.02 5.21
C ALA A 7 6.00 -20.85 6.21
N TYR A 8 4.95 -20.02 6.18
CA TYR A 8 4.79 -18.94 7.16
C TYR A 8 4.59 -19.49 8.58
N MET A 9 3.71 -20.48 8.75
CA MET A 9 3.47 -21.12 10.04
C MET A 9 4.73 -21.78 10.61
N GLU A 10 5.49 -22.50 9.80
CA GLU A 10 6.75 -23.16 10.20
C GLU A 10 7.78 -22.12 10.67
N ARG A 11 7.93 -21.01 9.93
CA ARG A 11 8.85 -19.91 10.27
C ARG A 11 8.53 -19.27 11.61
N HIS A 12 7.24 -19.19 11.95
CA HIS A 12 6.75 -18.53 13.17
C HIS A 12 6.40 -19.50 14.31
N GLY A 13 6.59 -20.81 14.13
CA GLY A 13 6.24 -21.81 15.12
C GLY A 13 4.75 -21.84 15.46
N LEU A 14 3.87 -21.57 14.47
CA LEU A 14 2.44 -21.51 14.66
C LEU A 14 1.81 -22.87 14.46
N GLU A 15 0.97 -23.32 15.39
CA GLU A 15 0.16 -24.51 15.23
C GLU A 15 -1.00 -24.30 14.24
N ARG A 16 -1.45 -23.05 14.08
CA ARG A 16 -2.57 -22.67 13.22
C ARG A 16 -2.39 -21.25 12.68
N PHE A 17 -2.71 -21.02 11.41
CA PHE A 17 -2.84 -19.69 10.83
C PHE A 17 -4.27 -19.17 11.07
N ALA A 18 -4.42 -18.20 11.94
CA ALA A 18 -5.72 -17.65 12.36
C ALA A 18 -5.71 -16.12 12.35
N PRO A 19 -5.68 -15.48 11.16
CA PRO A 19 -5.65 -14.03 11.07
C PRO A 19 -6.92 -13.41 11.65
N GLN A 20 -6.74 -12.28 12.36
CA GLN A 20 -7.77 -11.50 13.02
C GLN A 20 -7.93 -10.11 12.38
N ALA A 21 -6.93 -9.67 11.60
CA ALA A 21 -6.97 -8.39 10.89
C ALA A 21 -6.40 -8.53 9.48
N VAL A 22 -6.88 -7.65 8.59
CA VAL A 22 -6.30 -7.44 7.26
C VAL A 22 -5.95 -5.96 7.12
N LEU A 23 -4.70 -5.67 6.77
CA LEU A 23 -4.20 -4.34 6.50
C LEU A 23 -4.06 -4.17 4.99
N PHE A 24 -4.82 -3.24 4.44
CA PHE A 24 -4.81 -2.93 3.01
C PHE A 24 -3.91 -1.73 2.74
N ASP A 25 -3.09 -1.79 1.70
CA ASP A 25 -2.66 -0.56 1.06
C ASP A 25 -3.86 0.15 0.41
N MET A 26 -3.68 1.38 -0.05
CA MET A 26 -4.77 2.17 -0.62
C MET A 26 -4.67 2.30 -2.14
N ASP A 27 -3.55 2.81 -2.62
CA ASP A 27 -3.36 3.14 -4.03
C ASP A 27 -3.06 1.87 -4.84
N GLY A 28 -3.87 1.58 -5.88
CA GLY A 28 -3.76 0.31 -6.61
C GLY A 28 -4.36 -0.90 -5.89
N VAL A 29 -4.82 -0.75 -4.63
CA VAL A 29 -5.46 -1.82 -3.85
C VAL A 29 -6.93 -1.50 -3.56
N LEU A 30 -7.23 -0.37 -2.94
CA LEU A 30 -8.61 0.07 -2.68
C LEU A 30 -9.14 0.92 -3.84
N PHE A 31 -8.29 1.77 -4.39
CA PHE A 31 -8.59 2.63 -5.52
C PHE A 31 -7.67 2.35 -6.71
N ASP A 32 -8.21 2.39 -7.91
CA ASP A 32 -7.46 2.43 -9.18
C ASP A 32 -6.94 3.86 -9.40
N SER A 33 -6.07 4.31 -8.49
CA SER A 33 -5.51 5.67 -8.45
C SER A 33 -4.14 5.79 -9.10
N MET A 34 -3.46 4.69 -9.36
CA MET A 34 -2.09 4.70 -9.87
C MET A 34 -1.93 5.39 -11.22
N PRO A 35 -2.85 5.33 -12.19
CA PRO A 35 -2.75 6.14 -13.40
C PRO A 35 -2.72 7.65 -13.13
N ASN A 36 -3.53 8.14 -12.18
CA ASN A 36 -3.51 9.54 -11.74
C ASN A 36 -2.20 9.90 -11.05
N HIS A 37 -1.66 9.00 -10.22
CA HIS A 37 -0.35 9.17 -9.59
C HIS A 37 0.76 9.25 -10.63
N ALA A 38 0.81 8.32 -11.59
CA ALA A 38 1.80 8.27 -12.65
C ALA A 38 1.82 9.55 -13.49
N TYR A 39 0.65 9.98 -13.97
CA TYR A 39 0.50 11.25 -14.67
C TYR A 39 0.99 12.44 -13.84
N SER A 40 0.56 12.53 -12.57
CA SER A 40 0.88 13.67 -11.71
C SER A 40 2.35 13.75 -11.36
N TRP A 41 3.00 12.61 -11.11
CA TRP A 41 4.42 12.51 -10.90
C TRP A 41 5.20 12.94 -12.14
N HIS A 42 4.90 12.36 -13.30
CA HIS A 42 5.56 12.72 -14.55
C HIS A 42 5.46 14.22 -14.84
N ARG A 43 4.25 14.79 -14.77
CA ARG A 43 4.03 16.21 -15.04
C ARG A 43 4.79 17.11 -14.08
N SER A 44 4.62 16.88 -12.77
CA SER A 44 5.23 17.73 -11.75
C SER A 44 6.77 17.67 -11.77
N MET A 45 7.34 16.48 -11.97
CA MET A 45 8.80 16.32 -12.00
C MET A 45 9.39 16.93 -13.27
N SER A 46 8.79 16.69 -14.44
CA SER A 46 9.26 17.25 -15.71
C SER A 46 9.26 18.79 -15.72
N GLU A 47 8.23 19.43 -15.16
CA GLU A 47 8.18 20.90 -15.06
C GLU A 47 9.25 21.50 -14.14
N ASN A 48 9.71 20.70 -13.18
CA ASN A 48 10.75 21.12 -12.23
C ASN A 48 12.15 20.62 -12.63
N GLY A 49 12.32 20.07 -13.82
CA GLY A 49 13.62 19.63 -14.34
C GLY A 49 14.14 18.32 -13.74
N LEU A 50 13.25 17.49 -13.22
CA LEU A 50 13.52 16.10 -12.83
C LEU A 50 12.92 15.14 -13.87
N ASP A 51 13.69 14.16 -14.29
CA ASP A 51 13.21 13.11 -15.19
C ASP A 51 12.52 12.02 -14.37
N MET A 52 11.24 11.78 -14.67
CA MET A 52 10.43 10.72 -14.11
C MET A 52 9.35 10.36 -15.12
N LYS A 53 9.41 9.18 -15.70
CA LYS A 53 8.37 8.65 -16.59
C LYS A 53 7.16 8.19 -15.78
N GLU A 54 6.02 8.05 -16.43
CA GLU A 54 4.83 7.51 -15.80
C GLU A 54 5.05 6.08 -15.24
N GLU A 55 5.82 5.26 -15.95
CA GLU A 55 6.14 3.90 -15.52
C GLU A 55 6.99 3.87 -14.24
N ASP A 56 7.86 4.86 -14.05
CA ASP A 56 8.74 4.95 -12.88
C ASP A 56 7.93 5.16 -11.58
N ALA A 57 6.75 5.80 -11.68
CA ALA A 57 5.89 6.05 -10.53
C ALA A 57 5.49 4.76 -9.79
N TYR A 58 5.34 3.66 -10.50
CA TYR A 58 5.02 2.35 -9.92
C TYR A 58 6.18 1.75 -9.10
N CYS A 59 7.42 2.15 -9.39
CA CYS A 59 8.58 1.73 -8.61
C CYS A 59 8.69 2.47 -7.27
N TYR A 60 8.14 3.68 -7.18
CA TYR A 60 8.11 4.52 -5.98
C TYR A 60 6.79 4.41 -5.21
N GLU A 61 5.86 3.58 -5.68
CA GLU A 61 4.56 3.41 -5.05
C GLU A 61 4.70 2.98 -3.58
N GLY A 62 3.93 3.63 -2.70
CA GLY A 62 3.98 3.39 -1.26
C GLY A 62 5.02 4.22 -0.50
N MET A 63 6.01 4.82 -1.18
CA MET A 63 6.95 5.75 -0.56
C MET A 63 6.26 7.09 -0.25
N ARG A 64 6.71 7.75 0.82
CA ARG A 64 6.23 9.12 1.11
C ARG A 64 6.69 10.08 0.00
N GLY A 65 5.79 10.91 -0.50
CA GLY A 65 6.08 11.77 -1.66
C GLY A 65 7.31 12.67 -1.50
N VAL A 66 7.53 13.22 -0.29
CA VAL A 66 8.75 14.03 -0.01
C VAL A 66 10.03 13.18 -0.04
N GLU A 67 9.96 11.89 0.31
CA GLU A 67 11.11 10.97 0.25
C GLU A 67 11.44 10.63 -1.21
N THR A 68 10.42 10.39 -2.04
CA THR A 68 10.57 10.20 -3.50
C THR A 68 11.28 11.38 -4.13
N ILE A 69 10.83 12.60 -3.85
CA ILE A 69 11.42 13.82 -4.39
C ILE A 69 12.88 13.98 -3.95
N ARG A 70 13.18 13.74 -2.68
CA ARG A 70 14.56 13.80 -2.17
C ARG A 70 15.45 12.77 -2.85
N GLN A 71 14.93 11.58 -3.09
CA GLN A 71 15.68 10.54 -3.79
C GLN A 71 15.99 10.97 -5.22
N LEU A 72 15.01 11.43 -5.98
CA LEU A 72 15.20 11.93 -7.34
C LEU A 72 16.19 13.10 -7.40
N ALA A 73 16.11 14.05 -6.44
CA ALA A 73 17.04 15.18 -6.38
C ALA A 73 18.48 14.73 -6.07
N ARG A 74 18.69 13.75 -5.20
CA ARG A 74 20.02 13.17 -4.96
C ARG A 74 20.57 12.50 -6.20
N GLU A 75 19.75 11.72 -6.88
CA GLU A 75 20.16 10.95 -8.06
C GLU A 75 20.45 11.84 -9.27
N GLN A 76 19.62 12.86 -9.53
CA GLN A 76 19.67 13.65 -10.76
C GLN A 76 20.34 15.02 -10.58
N TRP A 77 20.10 15.69 -9.46
CA TRP A 77 20.68 17.00 -9.16
C TRP A 77 21.93 16.93 -8.29
N HIS A 78 22.25 15.73 -7.74
CA HIS A 78 23.39 15.51 -6.83
C HIS A 78 23.38 16.45 -5.62
N ARG A 79 22.19 16.78 -5.10
CA ARG A 79 22.04 17.62 -3.92
C ARG A 79 20.94 17.16 -2.99
N GLU A 80 21.06 17.51 -1.72
CA GLU A 80 20.00 17.34 -0.73
C GLU A 80 19.02 18.51 -0.80
N LEU A 81 17.74 18.22 -0.60
CA LEU A 81 16.68 19.21 -0.48
C LEU A 81 16.36 19.47 0.98
N THR A 82 16.09 20.72 1.31
CA THR A 82 15.46 21.10 2.57
C THR A 82 14.01 20.54 2.64
N ASP A 83 13.45 20.50 3.85
CA ASP A 83 12.06 20.08 4.04
C ASP A 83 11.10 20.97 3.24
N ALA A 84 11.34 22.29 3.23
CA ALA A 84 10.51 23.25 2.52
C ALA A 84 10.56 23.05 1.00
N GLU A 85 11.74 22.83 0.41
CA GLU A 85 11.88 22.57 -1.03
C GLU A 85 11.18 21.27 -1.44
N ALA A 86 11.39 20.18 -0.68
CA ALA A 86 10.76 18.90 -0.96
C ALA A 86 9.22 18.97 -0.85
N GLN A 87 8.73 19.69 0.16
CA GLN A 87 7.29 19.90 0.35
C GLN A 87 6.69 20.77 -0.76
N GLN A 88 7.39 21.79 -1.23
CA GLN A 88 6.93 22.65 -2.33
C GLN A 88 6.79 21.84 -3.64
N LEU A 89 7.77 21.02 -3.98
CA LEU A 89 7.71 20.14 -5.16
C LEU A 89 6.61 19.09 -5.02
N TYR A 90 6.42 18.55 -3.82
CA TYR A 90 5.34 17.61 -3.56
C TYR A 90 3.97 18.27 -3.69
N GLN A 91 3.82 19.54 -3.29
CA GLN A 91 2.57 20.28 -3.48
C GLN A 91 2.18 20.39 -4.96
N VAL A 92 3.15 20.69 -5.86
CA VAL A 92 2.89 20.71 -7.32
C VAL A 92 2.35 19.36 -7.81
N LYS A 93 2.92 18.24 -7.32
CA LYS A 93 2.38 16.90 -7.64
C LYS A 93 0.96 16.71 -7.13
N CYS A 94 0.66 17.17 -5.91
CA CYS A 94 -0.68 17.09 -5.33
C CYS A 94 -1.70 17.92 -6.13
N ASP A 95 -1.30 19.09 -6.63
CA ASP A 95 -2.16 19.95 -7.45
C ASP A 95 -2.53 19.27 -8.77
N TYR A 96 -1.57 18.63 -9.45
CA TYR A 96 -1.84 17.82 -10.64
C TYR A 96 -2.78 16.65 -10.34
N PHE A 97 -2.54 15.95 -9.24
CA PHE A 97 -3.38 14.81 -8.84
C PHE A 97 -4.82 15.26 -8.54
N SER A 98 -4.99 16.38 -7.85
CA SER A 98 -6.31 16.92 -7.51
C SER A 98 -7.10 17.39 -8.74
N ALA A 99 -6.44 17.70 -9.84
CA ALA A 99 -7.05 18.04 -11.12
C ALA A 99 -7.45 16.78 -11.95
N CYS A 100 -7.01 15.60 -11.57
CA CYS A 100 -7.40 14.34 -12.21
C CYS A 100 -8.85 13.96 -11.89
N PRO A 101 -9.50 13.16 -12.75
CA PRO A 101 -10.79 12.56 -12.41
C PRO A 101 -10.69 11.72 -11.12
N PRO A 102 -11.77 11.61 -10.32
CA PRO A 102 -11.80 10.75 -9.16
C PRO A 102 -11.40 9.30 -9.49
N ALA A 103 -10.54 8.72 -8.67
CA ALA A 103 -10.13 7.32 -8.83
C ALA A 103 -11.33 6.40 -8.60
N ARG A 104 -11.39 5.32 -9.41
CA ARG A 104 -12.44 4.30 -9.26
C ARG A 104 -12.09 3.35 -8.12
N ILE A 105 -13.12 2.77 -7.52
CA ILE A 105 -12.93 1.66 -6.56
C ILE A 105 -12.33 0.46 -7.32
N MET A 106 -11.32 -0.18 -6.73
CA MET A 106 -10.70 -1.37 -7.31
C MET A 106 -11.74 -2.51 -7.39
N PRO A 107 -11.90 -3.15 -8.56
CA PRO A 107 -12.87 -4.24 -8.71
C PRO A 107 -12.67 -5.36 -7.70
N GLY A 108 -13.74 -5.78 -7.05
CA GLY A 108 -13.75 -6.88 -6.08
C GLY A 108 -13.37 -6.52 -4.64
N VAL A 109 -12.79 -5.34 -4.39
CA VAL A 109 -12.34 -4.97 -3.04
C VAL A 109 -13.48 -4.86 -2.03
N VAL A 110 -14.61 -4.29 -2.42
CA VAL A 110 -15.80 -4.19 -1.54
C VAL A 110 -16.30 -5.58 -1.14
N ALA A 111 -16.36 -6.52 -2.08
CA ALA A 111 -16.77 -7.89 -1.78
C ALA A 111 -15.79 -8.58 -0.82
N LEU A 112 -14.48 -8.37 -1.00
CA LEU A 112 -13.45 -8.87 -0.09
C LEU A 112 -13.62 -8.28 1.32
N MET A 113 -13.74 -6.96 1.44
CA MET A 113 -13.88 -6.28 2.74
C MET A 113 -15.17 -6.68 3.45
N THR A 114 -16.30 -6.75 2.73
CA THR A 114 -17.57 -7.19 3.30
C THR A 114 -17.46 -8.60 3.87
N TRP A 115 -16.87 -9.52 3.11
CA TRP A 115 -16.68 -10.88 3.60
C TRP A 115 -15.77 -10.92 4.85
N LEU A 116 -14.67 -10.14 4.87
CA LEU A 116 -13.79 -10.05 6.04
C LEU A 116 -14.54 -9.56 7.28
N GLN A 117 -15.38 -8.53 7.12
CA GLN A 117 -16.21 -7.99 8.20
C GLN A 117 -17.21 -9.04 8.72
N GLU A 118 -17.86 -9.79 7.83
CA GLU A 118 -18.74 -10.92 8.19
C GLU A 118 -18.01 -12.03 8.96
N GLN A 119 -16.70 -12.17 8.72
CA GLN A 119 -15.86 -13.11 9.47
C GLN A 119 -15.35 -12.53 10.82
N GLY A 120 -15.75 -11.34 11.20
CA GLY A 120 -15.30 -10.66 12.42
C GLY A 120 -13.85 -10.19 12.37
N MET A 121 -13.26 -10.04 11.17
CA MET A 121 -11.88 -9.55 11.01
C MET A 121 -11.85 -8.02 11.03
N THR A 122 -10.85 -7.46 11.70
CA THR A 122 -10.61 -6.01 11.69
C THR A 122 -9.97 -5.60 10.37
N ILE A 123 -10.48 -4.54 9.74
CA ILE A 123 -9.94 -3.98 8.51
C ILE A 123 -9.19 -2.69 8.84
N GLY A 124 -7.91 -2.64 8.49
CA GLY A 124 -7.09 -1.43 8.57
C GLY A 124 -6.59 -1.01 7.19
N VAL A 125 -6.19 0.25 7.06
CA VAL A 125 -5.60 0.82 5.85
C VAL A 125 -4.24 1.43 6.19
N VAL A 126 -3.24 1.17 5.35
CA VAL A 126 -1.86 1.66 5.55
C VAL A 126 -1.35 2.25 4.24
N THR A 127 -1.42 3.56 4.12
CA THR A 127 -1.03 4.29 2.90
C THR A 127 0.17 5.21 3.11
N GLY A 128 1.02 5.31 2.09
CA GLY A 128 2.06 6.35 1.98
C GLY A 128 1.52 7.72 1.57
N SER A 129 0.24 7.82 1.24
CA SER A 129 -0.37 9.07 0.80
C SER A 129 -0.57 10.06 1.95
N GLY A 130 -0.27 11.34 1.67
CA GLY A 130 -0.64 12.49 2.48
C GLY A 130 -1.62 13.42 1.76
N GLN A 131 -2.31 12.93 0.72
CA GLN A 131 -3.25 13.74 -0.06
C GLN A 131 -4.65 13.72 0.57
N HIS A 132 -5.07 14.84 1.14
CA HIS A 132 -6.36 14.97 1.85
C HIS A 132 -7.54 14.53 0.99
N SER A 133 -7.60 14.92 -0.30
CA SER A 133 -8.70 14.54 -1.19
C SER A 133 -8.89 13.02 -1.34
N LEU A 134 -7.79 12.27 -1.32
CA LEU A 134 -7.84 10.81 -1.43
C LEU A 134 -8.21 10.17 -0.08
N LEU A 135 -7.75 10.76 1.04
CA LEU A 135 -8.13 10.31 2.37
C LEU A 135 -9.60 10.58 2.67
N ASP A 136 -10.13 11.73 2.25
CA ASP A 136 -11.57 12.04 2.35
C ASP A 136 -12.40 11.05 1.52
N ALA A 137 -11.96 10.75 0.29
CA ALA A 137 -12.60 9.75 -0.57
C ALA A 137 -12.59 8.35 0.06
N LEU A 138 -11.51 7.97 0.76
CA LEU A 138 -11.42 6.70 1.49
C LEU A 138 -12.49 6.62 2.59
N GLU A 139 -12.61 7.66 3.43
CA GLU A 139 -13.60 7.69 4.52
C GLU A 139 -15.03 7.64 3.99
N ASP A 140 -15.33 8.36 2.91
CA ASP A 140 -16.68 8.40 2.33
C ASP A 140 -17.03 7.09 1.60
N THR A 141 -16.11 6.55 0.81
CA THR A 141 -16.36 5.37 -0.04
C THR A 141 -16.49 4.09 0.77
N PHE A 142 -15.65 3.90 1.79
CA PHE A 142 -15.60 2.69 2.59
C PHE A 142 -16.24 2.86 3.98
N ARG A 143 -17.16 3.82 4.09
CA ARG A 143 -17.92 4.07 5.32
C ARG A 143 -18.64 2.81 5.79
N GLY A 144 -18.39 2.41 7.03
CA GLY A 144 -18.94 1.18 7.62
C GLY A 144 -18.12 -0.09 7.34
N LEU A 145 -17.14 -0.05 6.43
CA LEU A 145 -16.18 -1.12 6.21
C LEU A 145 -14.83 -0.80 6.85
N VAL A 146 -14.41 0.46 6.81
CA VAL A 146 -13.16 0.93 7.42
C VAL A 146 -13.49 1.92 8.54
N ASP A 147 -12.91 1.69 9.72
CA ASP A 147 -12.95 2.64 10.82
C ASP A 147 -11.71 3.54 10.73
N LYS A 148 -11.90 4.86 10.74
CA LYS A 148 -10.79 5.83 10.64
C LYS A 148 -9.72 5.66 11.72
N ARG A 149 -10.04 5.06 12.86
CA ARG A 149 -9.08 4.72 13.90
C ARG A 149 -8.01 3.74 13.41
N TYR A 150 -8.29 2.97 12.38
CA TYR A 150 -7.43 1.92 11.81
C TYR A 150 -6.75 2.36 10.50
N ILE A 151 -6.76 3.66 10.20
CA ILE A 151 -6.07 4.22 9.03
C ILE A 151 -4.70 4.76 9.47
N VAL A 152 -3.65 4.35 8.78
CA VAL A 152 -2.28 4.88 8.88
C VAL A 152 -1.98 5.63 7.58
N THR A 153 -1.51 6.85 7.70
CA THR A 153 -1.19 7.75 6.59
C THR A 153 0.28 8.18 6.64
N ALA A 154 0.74 8.95 5.64
CA ALA A 154 2.06 9.56 5.65
C ALA A 154 2.32 10.47 6.88
N PHE A 155 1.26 10.94 7.54
CA PHE A 155 1.36 11.80 8.72
C PHE A 155 1.57 11.04 10.03
N ASP A 156 1.28 9.74 10.05
CA ASP A 156 1.38 8.89 11.26
C ASP A 156 2.78 8.31 11.46
N VAL A 157 3.68 8.44 10.48
CA VAL A 157 4.99 7.78 10.45
C VAL A 157 6.11 8.74 10.06
N VAL A 158 7.31 8.46 10.57
CA VAL A 158 8.52 9.21 10.20
C VAL A 158 9.11 8.67 8.91
N ARG A 159 9.18 7.35 8.77
CA ARG A 159 9.71 6.66 7.58
C ARG A 159 8.60 5.92 6.86
N GLY A 160 8.44 6.22 5.56
CA GLY A 160 7.52 5.51 4.68
C GLY A 160 8.00 4.11 4.30
N LYS A 161 7.21 3.40 3.50
CA LYS A 161 7.60 2.14 2.86
C LYS A 161 8.89 2.38 2.04
N PRO A 162 9.87 1.49 2.06
CA PRO A 162 9.85 0.10 2.54
C PRO A 162 10.17 -0.09 4.03
N SER A 163 10.27 0.97 4.86
CA SER A 163 10.42 0.80 6.30
C SER A 163 9.23 -0.01 6.86
N PRO A 164 9.44 -0.87 7.88
CA PRO A 164 8.33 -1.58 8.54
C PRO A 164 7.40 -0.66 9.34
N GLU A 165 7.81 0.58 9.59
CA GLU A 165 7.12 1.52 10.47
C GLU A 165 5.63 1.70 10.14
N PRO A 166 5.20 1.86 8.86
CA PRO A 166 3.77 2.00 8.53
C PRO A 166 2.94 0.78 8.93
N TYR A 167 3.42 -0.42 8.64
CA TYR A 167 2.68 -1.64 8.97
C TYR A 167 2.73 -1.98 10.46
N LEU A 168 3.84 -1.68 11.16
CA LEU A 168 3.89 -1.77 12.63
C LEU A 168 2.91 -0.79 13.29
N ALA A 169 2.77 0.43 12.75
CA ALA A 169 1.74 1.36 13.19
C ALA A 169 0.32 0.84 12.92
N GLY A 170 0.10 0.19 11.76
CA GLY A 170 -1.15 -0.48 11.43
C GLY A 170 -1.50 -1.59 12.42
N LEU A 171 -0.57 -2.50 12.69
CA LEU A 171 -0.74 -3.56 13.70
C LEU A 171 -1.12 -2.99 15.07
N LYS A 172 -0.43 -1.93 15.49
CA LYS A 172 -0.72 -1.25 16.76
C LYS A 172 -2.14 -0.66 16.77
N LYS A 173 -2.57 -0.03 15.67
CA LYS A 173 -3.93 0.55 15.57
C LYS A 173 -5.01 -0.54 15.61
N VAL A 174 -4.84 -1.65 14.91
CA VAL A 174 -5.82 -2.76 14.92
C VAL A 174 -5.68 -3.69 16.13
N GLY A 175 -4.62 -3.57 16.93
CA GLY A 175 -4.46 -4.27 18.19
C GLY A 175 -4.13 -5.76 18.07
N VAL A 176 -3.39 -6.17 17.04
CA VAL A 176 -2.99 -7.57 16.84
C VAL A 176 -1.49 -7.72 16.59
N ASP A 177 -0.95 -8.90 16.85
CA ASP A 177 0.41 -9.27 16.51
C ASP A 177 0.55 -9.55 15.00
N ALA A 178 1.76 -9.44 14.46
CA ALA A 178 2.06 -9.69 13.04
C ALA A 178 1.56 -11.06 12.57
N SER A 179 1.73 -12.11 13.37
CA SER A 179 1.28 -13.47 13.05
C SER A 179 -0.25 -13.65 12.96
N LYS A 180 -1.01 -12.63 13.37
CA LYS A 180 -2.48 -12.58 13.32
C LYS A 180 -3.01 -11.58 12.30
N ALA A 181 -2.15 -11.05 11.45
CA ALA A 181 -2.53 -10.12 10.40
C ALA A 181 -2.17 -10.66 9.01
N ILE A 182 -2.89 -10.17 8.01
CA ILE A 182 -2.57 -10.30 6.59
C ILE A 182 -2.41 -8.88 6.04
N VAL A 183 -1.43 -8.69 5.15
CA VAL A 183 -1.33 -7.49 4.32
C VAL A 183 -1.81 -7.81 2.91
N VAL A 184 -2.56 -6.88 2.32
CA VAL A 184 -2.91 -6.86 0.89
C VAL A 184 -2.23 -5.64 0.26
N GLU A 185 -1.33 -5.88 -0.67
CA GLU A 185 -0.44 -4.91 -1.29
C GLU A 185 -0.34 -5.11 -2.80
N ASN A 186 0.10 -4.08 -3.54
CA ASN A 186 0.32 -4.19 -4.99
C ASN A 186 1.70 -3.68 -5.44
N ALA A 187 2.47 -3.07 -4.52
CA ALA A 187 3.74 -2.43 -4.84
C ALA A 187 4.94 -3.11 -4.17
N PRO A 188 6.11 -3.21 -4.83
CA PRO A 188 7.29 -3.83 -4.26
C PRO A 188 7.73 -3.21 -2.92
N LEU A 189 7.74 -1.88 -2.80
CA LEU A 189 8.12 -1.20 -1.55
C LEU A 189 7.14 -1.48 -0.41
N GLY A 190 5.84 -1.60 -0.72
CA GLY A 190 4.83 -1.96 0.24
C GLY A 190 4.96 -3.41 0.71
N VAL A 191 5.21 -4.34 -0.21
CA VAL A 191 5.51 -5.74 0.11
C VAL A 191 6.74 -5.83 1.01
N GLN A 192 7.84 -5.15 0.67
CA GLN A 192 9.05 -5.11 1.51
C GLN A 192 8.77 -4.58 2.91
N SER A 193 7.97 -3.52 3.02
CA SER A 193 7.56 -2.94 4.30
C SER A 193 6.77 -3.94 5.16
N ALA A 194 5.80 -4.63 4.56
CA ALA A 194 5.00 -5.66 5.23
C ALA A 194 5.85 -6.86 5.67
N LYS A 195 6.77 -7.30 4.82
CA LYS A 195 7.72 -8.38 5.15
C LYS A 195 8.71 -7.98 6.23
N ALA A 196 9.19 -6.73 6.22
CA ALA A 196 10.04 -6.21 7.29
C ALA A 196 9.28 -6.06 8.62
N ALA A 197 7.95 -5.93 8.59
CA ALA A 197 7.08 -6.00 9.76
C ALA A 197 6.65 -7.44 10.12
N ASP A 198 7.18 -8.44 9.41
CA ASP A 198 6.98 -9.87 9.63
C ASP A 198 5.52 -10.35 9.46
N ILE A 199 4.76 -9.69 8.55
CA ILE A 199 3.35 -10.00 8.30
C ILE A 199 3.22 -10.89 7.07
N PHE A 200 2.24 -11.82 7.09
CA PHE A 200 1.85 -12.58 5.90
C PHE A 200 1.29 -11.65 4.83
N THR A 201 1.91 -11.66 3.64
CA THR A 201 1.66 -10.67 2.60
C THR A 201 1.13 -11.30 1.32
N ILE A 202 -0.08 -10.91 0.93
CA ILE A 202 -0.69 -11.21 -0.36
C ILE A 202 -0.47 -10.00 -1.26
N ALA A 203 0.29 -10.16 -2.33
CA ALA A 203 0.45 -9.12 -3.34
C ALA A 203 -0.58 -9.31 -4.45
N VAL A 204 -1.33 -8.26 -4.77
CA VAL A 204 -2.30 -8.24 -5.87
C VAL A 204 -1.70 -7.45 -7.03
N ASN A 205 -1.37 -8.12 -8.15
CA ASN A 205 -0.75 -7.45 -9.29
C ASN A 205 -1.78 -6.69 -10.12
N THR A 206 -2.10 -5.48 -9.68
CA THR A 206 -3.05 -4.56 -10.35
C THR A 206 -2.37 -3.55 -11.27
N GLY A 207 -1.03 -3.52 -11.30
CA GLY A 207 -0.23 -2.60 -12.07
C GLY A 207 0.48 -3.24 -13.26
N PRO A 208 1.35 -2.50 -13.96
CA PRO A 208 2.11 -2.98 -15.12
C PRO A 208 3.37 -3.76 -14.74
N LEU A 209 3.69 -3.90 -13.45
CA LEU A 209 4.90 -4.59 -13.01
C LEU A 209 4.80 -6.10 -13.27
N PRO A 210 5.91 -6.75 -13.62
CA PRO A 210 5.91 -8.21 -13.75
C PRO A 210 5.73 -8.90 -12.39
N ASP A 211 5.03 -10.03 -12.35
CA ASP A 211 4.75 -10.79 -11.11
C ASP A 211 6.01 -11.13 -10.30
N ASN A 212 7.16 -11.32 -10.97
CA ASN A 212 8.41 -11.62 -10.26
C ASN A 212 8.88 -10.44 -9.40
N ALA A 213 8.57 -9.19 -9.74
CA ALA A 213 8.94 -8.03 -8.92
C ALA A 213 8.29 -8.10 -7.52
N LEU A 214 7.04 -8.51 -7.44
CA LEU A 214 6.33 -8.69 -6.17
C LEU A 214 6.83 -9.91 -5.39
N LYS A 215 7.19 -11.00 -6.09
CA LYS A 215 7.82 -12.18 -5.47
C LYS A 215 9.22 -11.86 -4.93
N GLU A 216 10.03 -11.16 -5.70
CA GLU A 216 11.37 -10.71 -5.29
C GLU A 216 11.33 -9.74 -4.11
N ALA A 217 10.28 -8.92 -4.02
CA ALA A 217 10.02 -8.08 -2.86
C ALA A 217 9.65 -8.87 -1.59
N GLY A 218 9.35 -10.18 -1.72
CA GLY A 218 9.11 -11.10 -0.62
C GLY A 218 7.64 -11.44 -0.36
N ALA A 219 6.71 -11.13 -1.29
CA ALA A 219 5.32 -11.53 -1.14
C ALA A 219 5.19 -13.04 -0.90
N ASP A 220 4.41 -13.44 0.11
CA ASP A 220 4.14 -14.86 0.38
C ASP A 220 3.28 -15.46 -0.74
N ILE A 221 2.37 -14.67 -1.30
CA ILE A 221 1.51 -15.05 -2.43
C ILE A 221 1.36 -13.86 -3.37
N VAL A 222 1.37 -14.13 -4.68
CA VAL A 222 1.01 -13.15 -5.70
C VAL A 222 -0.25 -13.62 -6.41
N VAL A 223 -1.25 -12.77 -6.48
CA VAL A 223 -2.55 -12.99 -7.14
C VAL A 223 -2.82 -11.88 -8.14
N LYS A 224 -3.72 -12.12 -9.10
CA LYS A 224 -3.99 -11.18 -10.19
C LYS A 224 -5.05 -10.13 -9.87
N ASP A 225 -5.96 -10.43 -8.94
CA ASP A 225 -7.09 -9.56 -8.59
C ASP A 225 -7.62 -9.80 -7.18
N MET A 226 -8.52 -8.94 -6.72
CA MET A 226 -9.14 -9.04 -5.38
C MET A 226 -10.04 -10.27 -5.22
N ALA A 227 -10.58 -10.81 -6.31
CA ALA A 227 -11.41 -12.03 -6.25
C ALA A 227 -10.53 -13.25 -5.94
N GLU A 228 -9.33 -13.30 -6.53
CA GLU A 228 -8.37 -14.34 -6.24
C GLU A 228 -7.80 -14.20 -4.81
N ALA A 229 -7.53 -12.96 -4.35
CA ALA A 229 -7.15 -12.68 -2.96
C ALA A 229 -8.22 -13.18 -1.97
N LEU A 230 -9.50 -12.90 -2.23
CA LEU A 230 -10.62 -13.39 -1.43
C LEU A 230 -10.67 -14.93 -1.40
N ALA A 231 -10.53 -15.56 -2.56
CA ALA A 231 -10.54 -17.03 -2.66
C ALA A 231 -9.37 -17.64 -1.87
N MET A 232 -8.22 -16.98 -1.86
CA MET A 232 -7.04 -17.40 -1.13
C MET A 232 -7.25 -17.30 0.39
N ILE A 233 -7.74 -16.16 0.88
CA ILE A 233 -8.00 -15.96 2.32
C ILE A 233 -9.07 -16.94 2.82
N LYS A 234 -10.11 -17.23 2.02
CA LYS A 234 -11.11 -18.24 2.34
C LYS A 234 -10.49 -19.63 2.54
N ARG A 235 -9.56 -20.02 1.66
CA ARG A 235 -8.88 -21.33 1.76
C ARG A 235 -7.93 -21.44 2.95
N SER A 236 -7.32 -20.33 3.37
CA SER A 236 -6.40 -20.34 4.52
C SER A 236 -7.10 -20.49 5.87
N LYS A 237 -8.42 -20.27 5.93
CA LYS A 237 -9.23 -20.42 7.16
C LYS A 237 -9.76 -21.86 7.37
N ASN A 238 -9.76 -22.69 6.33
CA ASN A 238 -10.19 -24.09 6.38
C ASN A 238 -8.96 -25.02 6.53
#